data_552b2275ea60b8236ccc7419327a85ca
#
_entry.id   552b2275ea60b8236ccc7419327a85ca
#
_cell.length_a   1.000
_cell.length_b   1.000
_cell.length_c   1.000
_cell.angle_alpha   90.00
_cell.angle_beta   90.00
_cell.angle_gamma   90.00
#
_symmetry.space_group_name_H-M   'P 1'
#
loop_
_entity.id
_entity.type
_entity.pdbx_description
1 polymer ?
#
loop_
_entity_poly.entity_id
_entity_poly.type
_entity_poly.pdbx_seq_one_letter_code
_entity_poly.pdbx_strand_id
1 'polypeptide(L)'
;MSKFNTTAPKAKTLTENLAGGQAYSQSNELALVSLLLTSFVNDQFYRNAQTALSDLRTLTEKVKDKEFVAKAAIFARDRFGMRSITHALAGELTSQLNGAEWGKNFYDKVVVRVDDMTEIMSYYLAYKTTKDSPKFPNALKKGFAMAFDKFDGYQLAKYKGENKEVKLVDLVNIVHPVPTMRNKEALESLVKGELKNTQTWESKLSQAGQVAESEEDLTKLKADAWSELISTNKLGYFALLRNLRNIITQAPTAVKSACEMLVNEQMIKKSRVLPFRFSTAYEEISKVGNTKEVRDVLMAIGRALDISVANVPVFDGETLVVMDVSGSMSGRPSEIASLFGAILAKVNNCDVMTFSTDASYMSYNPMDSVMTIRSKFRFSGGGTNFKSIFKKANKKYDRVIILSDMQGWMGYTTPSAEFNQYKTKFEANPFVYSWDLAGMGTLQFPENNVFALAGFSDKVFQIMSLLEEDKNALINKINQIQL
;
A
#
# COMPACT_ATOMS: atom_id res chain seq x y z
N MET A 1 3.97 33.01 27.38
CA MET A 1 3.52 31.63 27.09
C MET A 1 4.30 30.71 28.00
N SER A 2 3.58 29.95 28.83
CA SER A 2 4.17 29.08 29.86
C SER A 2 4.93 27.92 29.24
N LYS A 3 6.21 27.75 29.59
CA LYS A 3 7.08 26.64 29.15
C LYS A 3 6.68 25.26 29.75
N PHE A 4 5.56 25.18 30.47
CA PHE A 4 5.13 23.98 31.21
C PHE A 4 3.89 23.29 30.61
N ASN A 5 3.42 23.69 29.43
CA ASN A 5 2.25 23.10 28.77
C ASN A 5 2.60 22.09 27.67
N THR A 6 3.76 21.50 27.69
CA THR A 6 4.03 20.31 26.89
C THR A 6 3.54 19.09 27.68
N THR A 7 2.43 18.52 27.23
CA THR A 7 1.98 17.19 27.71
C THR A 7 3.13 16.23 27.50
N ALA A 8 3.70 15.71 28.61
CA ALA A 8 4.69 14.66 28.51
C ALA A 8 4.13 13.51 27.66
N PRO A 9 4.89 12.95 26.72
CA PRO A 9 4.41 11.82 25.92
C PRO A 9 4.00 10.72 26.88
N LYS A 10 2.76 10.20 26.77
CA LYS A 10 2.30 9.08 27.59
C LYS A 10 3.24 7.93 27.35
N ALA A 11 3.81 7.39 28.45
CA ALA A 11 4.61 6.18 28.39
C ALA A 11 3.82 5.07 27.67
N LYS A 12 4.47 4.35 26.75
CA LYS A 12 3.85 3.23 26.06
C LYS A 12 3.45 2.16 27.08
N THR A 13 2.21 1.71 27.01
CA THR A 13 1.67 0.73 27.98
C THR A 13 2.19 -0.66 27.64
N LEU A 14 2.61 -1.39 28.64
CA LEU A 14 3.02 -2.79 28.52
C LEU A 14 1.82 -3.66 28.11
N THR A 15 2.02 -4.56 27.16
CA THR A 15 1.04 -5.51 26.66
C THR A 15 1.75 -6.81 26.25
N GLU A 16 1.00 -7.79 25.79
CA GLU A 16 1.55 -9.00 25.15
C GLU A 16 1.24 -8.99 23.65
N ASN A 17 2.16 -9.50 22.83
CA ASN A 17 1.93 -9.74 21.43
C ASN A 17 1.22 -11.09 21.21
N LEU A 18 0.83 -11.41 19.97
CA LEU A 18 0.10 -12.64 19.66
C LEU A 18 0.93 -13.91 19.90
N ALA A 19 2.25 -13.81 19.96
CA ALA A 19 3.16 -14.92 20.29
C ALA A 19 3.36 -15.10 21.82
N GLY A 20 2.65 -14.33 22.66
CA GLY A 20 2.77 -14.37 24.13
C GLY A 20 4.01 -13.66 24.67
N GLY A 21 4.74 -12.93 23.83
CA GLY A 21 5.90 -12.15 24.24
C GLY A 21 5.52 -10.75 24.76
N GLN A 22 6.36 -10.21 25.64
CA GLN A 22 6.20 -8.86 26.16
C GLN A 22 6.34 -7.82 25.04
N ALA A 23 5.42 -6.88 24.96
CA ALA A 23 5.37 -5.83 23.95
C ALA A 23 4.80 -4.52 24.52
N TYR A 24 4.78 -3.47 23.69
CA TYR A 24 4.24 -2.17 24.06
C TYR A 24 3.12 -1.76 23.11
N SER A 25 2.03 -1.20 23.64
CA SER A 25 0.90 -0.75 22.87
C SER A 25 1.21 0.57 22.17
N GLN A 26 0.64 0.72 20.96
CA GLN A 26 0.54 2.01 20.27
C GLN A 26 -0.70 2.78 20.75
N SER A 27 -0.78 4.09 20.42
CA SER A 27 -2.06 4.80 20.55
C SER A 27 -3.08 4.20 19.56
N ASN A 28 -4.37 4.33 19.86
CA ASN A 28 -5.42 3.84 18.96
C ASN A 28 -5.35 4.52 17.57
N GLU A 29 -4.96 5.79 17.53
CA GLU A 29 -4.77 6.57 16.30
C GLU A 29 -3.64 5.97 15.44
N LEU A 30 -2.48 5.68 16.03
CA LEU A 30 -1.36 5.07 15.32
C LEU A 30 -1.67 3.63 14.89
N ALA A 31 -2.35 2.86 15.74
CA ALA A 31 -2.80 1.52 15.39
C ALA A 31 -3.78 1.53 14.22
N LEU A 32 -4.73 2.49 14.18
CA LEU A 32 -5.64 2.68 13.05
C LEU A 32 -4.87 3.04 11.78
N VAL A 33 -3.95 3.99 11.84
CA VAL A 33 -3.14 4.39 10.68
C VAL A 33 -2.30 3.23 10.18
N SER A 34 -1.66 2.47 11.08
CA SER A 34 -0.90 1.26 10.73
C SER A 34 -1.78 0.26 9.99
N LEU A 35 -2.97 -0.03 10.52
CA LEU A 35 -3.94 -0.94 9.88
C LEU A 35 -4.34 -0.44 8.48
N LEU A 36 -4.65 0.84 8.33
CA LEU A 36 -5.05 1.43 7.04
C LEU A 36 -3.94 1.34 5.99
N LEU A 37 -2.68 1.43 6.40
CA LEU A 37 -1.53 1.43 5.49
C LEU A 37 -1.00 0.03 5.16
N THR A 38 -1.38 -1.01 5.95
CA THR A 38 -0.89 -2.38 5.77
C THR A 38 -1.95 -3.38 5.31
N SER A 39 -3.25 -3.05 5.37
CA SER A 39 -4.31 -4.03 5.18
C SER A 39 -5.10 -3.83 3.89
N PHE A 40 -5.53 -4.98 3.31
CA PHE A 40 -6.43 -5.03 2.17
C PHE A 40 -7.60 -5.94 2.52
N VAL A 41 -8.83 -5.47 2.35
CA VAL A 41 -10.05 -6.23 2.71
C VAL A 41 -10.36 -7.34 1.70
N ASN A 42 -9.95 -7.18 0.44
CA ASN A 42 -10.23 -8.12 -0.64
C ASN A 42 -8.99 -8.89 -1.11
N ASP A 43 -7.86 -8.71 -0.43
CA ASP A 43 -6.60 -9.35 -0.80
C ASP A 43 -6.00 -9.98 0.47
N GLN A 44 -5.82 -11.28 0.48
CA GLN A 44 -5.22 -12.02 1.60
C GLN A 44 -3.70 -11.84 1.68
N PHE A 45 -3.20 -10.72 1.14
CA PHE A 45 -1.77 -10.49 0.96
C PHE A 45 -0.98 -10.46 2.26
N TYR A 46 -1.55 -9.86 3.32
CA TYR A 46 -0.88 -9.65 4.60
C TYR A 46 -1.67 -10.13 5.81
N ARG A 47 -2.99 -10.08 5.72
CA ARG A 47 -3.88 -10.36 6.82
C ARG A 47 -5.19 -10.93 6.27
N ASN A 48 -5.80 -11.87 7.01
CA ASN A 48 -7.14 -12.33 6.66
C ASN A 48 -8.12 -11.14 6.64
N ALA A 49 -8.89 -11.05 5.57
CA ALA A 49 -9.84 -9.95 5.35
C ALA A 49 -10.83 -9.77 6.52
N GLN A 50 -11.33 -10.87 7.11
CA GLN A 50 -12.26 -10.82 8.24
C GLN A 50 -11.59 -10.25 9.50
N THR A 51 -10.35 -10.64 9.78
CA THR A 51 -9.57 -10.10 10.90
C THR A 51 -9.30 -8.61 10.70
N ALA A 52 -8.89 -8.20 9.49
CA ALA A 52 -8.66 -6.79 9.18
C ALA A 52 -9.94 -5.95 9.36
N LEU A 53 -11.10 -6.46 8.95
CA LEU A 53 -12.39 -5.78 9.16
C LEU A 53 -12.79 -5.70 10.62
N SER A 54 -12.57 -6.75 11.41
CA SER A 54 -12.86 -6.77 12.84
C SER A 54 -12.04 -5.72 13.57
N ASP A 55 -10.73 -5.66 13.27
CA ASP A 55 -9.83 -4.68 13.89
C ASP A 55 -10.15 -3.26 13.43
N LEU A 56 -10.50 -3.07 12.14
CA LEU A 56 -10.93 -1.78 11.63
C LEU A 56 -12.13 -1.23 12.40
N ARG A 57 -13.15 -2.06 12.63
CA ARG A 57 -14.33 -1.70 13.42
C ARG A 57 -13.96 -1.33 14.84
N THR A 58 -13.20 -2.19 15.49
CA THR A 58 -12.74 -1.98 16.86
C THR A 58 -11.94 -0.68 17.01
N LEU A 59 -11.00 -0.42 16.12
CA LEU A 59 -10.18 0.81 16.15
C LEU A 59 -10.99 2.05 15.80
N THR A 60 -11.90 1.94 14.81
CA THR A 60 -12.80 3.04 14.44
C THR A 60 -13.70 3.45 15.62
N GLU A 61 -14.13 2.50 16.46
CA GLU A 61 -14.90 2.78 17.67
C GLU A 61 -14.04 3.38 18.77
N LYS A 62 -12.82 2.84 18.99
CA LYS A 62 -11.89 3.29 20.05
C LYS A 62 -11.34 4.69 19.84
N VAL A 63 -11.07 5.09 18.60
CA VAL A 63 -10.62 6.46 18.27
C VAL A 63 -11.81 7.41 18.41
N LYS A 64 -11.78 8.25 19.44
CA LYS A 64 -12.87 9.18 19.77
C LYS A 64 -13.03 10.29 18.73
N ASP A 65 -11.92 10.81 18.24
CA ASP A 65 -11.87 11.84 17.21
C ASP A 65 -12.21 11.24 15.84
N LYS A 66 -13.50 11.36 15.44
CA LYS A 66 -13.99 10.84 14.16
C LYS A 66 -13.53 11.69 12.97
N GLU A 67 -13.19 12.95 13.18
CA GLU A 67 -12.57 13.79 12.17
C GLU A 67 -11.17 13.28 11.83
N PHE A 68 -10.37 12.93 12.85
CA PHE A 68 -9.08 12.28 12.63
C PHE A 68 -9.22 10.96 11.86
N VAL A 69 -10.22 10.12 12.20
CA VAL A 69 -10.49 8.86 11.47
C VAL A 69 -10.78 9.12 10.00
N ALA A 70 -11.60 10.12 9.69
CA ALA A 70 -11.90 10.52 8.32
C ALA A 70 -10.66 11.03 7.57
N LYS A 71 -9.86 11.88 8.21
CA LYS A 71 -8.60 12.40 7.67
C LYS A 71 -7.59 11.27 7.41
N ALA A 72 -7.50 10.29 8.30
CA ALA A 72 -6.63 9.12 8.13
C ALA A 72 -7.05 8.27 6.92
N ALA A 73 -8.36 8.09 6.67
CA ALA A 73 -8.86 7.42 5.47
C ALA A 73 -8.47 8.16 4.19
N ILE A 74 -8.65 9.49 4.15
CA ILE A 74 -8.25 10.31 3.00
C ILE A 74 -6.74 10.21 2.79
N PHE A 75 -5.94 10.30 3.86
CA PHE A 75 -4.49 10.16 3.82
C PHE A 75 -4.07 8.83 3.20
N ALA A 76 -4.61 7.73 3.70
CA ALA A 76 -4.32 6.39 3.18
C ALA A 76 -4.76 6.23 1.72
N ARG A 77 -5.92 6.80 1.34
CA ARG A 77 -6.46 6.71 -0.02
C ARG A 77 -5.67 7.54 -1.01
N ASP A 78 -5.42 8.81 -0.71
CA ASP A 78 -4.76 9.75 -1.63
C ASP A 78 -3.25 9.55 -1.68
N ARG A 79 -2.60 9.43 -0.53
CA ARG A 79 -1.14 9.37 -0.44
C ARG A 79 -0.58 7.98 -0.69
N PHE A 80 -1.22 6.93 -0.18
CA PHE A 80 -0.75 5.55 -0.27
C PHE A 80 -1.51 4.70 -1.28
N GLY A 81 -2.59 5.20 -1.86
CA GLY A 81 -3.39 4.47 -2.84
C GLY A 81 -4.16 3.28 -2.25
N MET A 82 -4.33 3.24 -0.92
CA MET A 82 -5.07 2.18 -0.24
C MET A 82 -6.55 2.27 -0.60
N ARG A 83 -7.16 1.17 -1.01
CA ARG A 83 -8.53 1.17 -1.54
C ARG A 83 -9.50 0.41 -0.66
N SER A 84 -9.45 -0.90 -0.66
CA SER A 84 -10.49 -1.73 -0.02
C SER A 84 -10.66 -1.43 1.47
N ILE A 85 -9.58 -1.20 2.19
CA ILE A 85 -9.63 -0.87 3.63
C ILE A 85 -10.23 0.53 3.85
N THR A 86 -9.92 1.49 2.98
CA THR A 86 -10.47 2.86 3.07
C THR A 86 -11.94 2.91 2.65
N HIS A 87 -12.37 2.07 1.70
CA HIS A 87 -13.78 1.91 1.35
C HIS A 87 -14.58 1.34 2.54
N ALA A 88 -14.03 0.30 3.19
CA ALA A 88 -14.63 -0.27 4.40
C ALA A 88 -14.73 0.77 5.52
N LEU A 89 -13.66 1.53 5.78
CA LEU A 89 -13.67 2.59 6.79
C LEU A 89 -14.71 3.68 6.47
N ALA A 90 -14.80 4.09 5.21
CA ALA A 90 -15.81 5.07 4.79
C ALA A 90 -17.25 4.55 5.03
N GLY A 91 -17.48 3.26 4.81
CA GLY A 91 -18.74 2.60 5.16
C GLY A 91 -18.99 2.54 6.68
N GLU A 92 -17.97 2.20 7.48
CA GLU A 92 -18.08 2.16 8.95
C GLU A 92 -18.39 3.54 9.54
N LEU A 93 -17.82 4.62 9.00
CA LEU A 93 -18.06 5.97 9.47
C LEU A 93 -19.51 6.46 9.25
N THR A 94 -20.26 5.87 8.34
CA THR A 94 -21.66 6.29 8.07
C THR A 94 -22.53 6.35 9.32
N SER A 95 -22.34 5.41 10.25
CA SER A 95 -23.09 5.33 11.51
C SER A 95 -22.50 6.17 12.65
N GLN A 96 -21.34 6.79 12.44
CA GLN A 96 -20.57 7.49 13.49
C GLN A 96 -20.42 8.99 13.23
N LEU A 97 -20.99 9.53 12.14
CA LEU A 97 -20.86 10.94 11.77
C LEU A 97 -21.69 11.88 12.67
N ASN A 98 -22.78 11.38 13.25
CA ASN A 98 -23.62 12.13 14.20
C ASN A 98 -24.00 13.56 13.75
N GLY A 99 -24.22 13.76 12.44
CA GLY A 99 -24.56 15.05 11.86
C GLY A 99 -23.38 15.99 11.62
N ALA A 100 -22.15 15.51 11.70
CA ALA A 100 -20.93 16.29 11.48
C ALA A 100 -20.97 17.05 10.13
N GLU A 101 -20.75 18.35 10.15
CA GLU A 101 -20.79 19.21 8.96
C GLU A 101 -19.74 18.84 7.92
N TRP A 102 -18.59 18.35 8.36
CA TRP A 102 -17.49 17.88 7.50
C TRP A 102 -17.80 16.57 6.77
N GLY A 103 -18.83 15.83 7.17
CA GLY A 103 -19.11 14.49 6.64
C GLY A 103 -19.28 14.43 5.12
N LYS A 104 -19.94 15.42 4.50
CA LYS A 104 -20.06 15.50 3.02
C LYS A 104 -18.71 15.69 2.33
N ASN A 105 -17.85 16.53 2.91
CA ASN A 105 -16.52 16.82 2.38
C ASN A 105 -15.60 15.58 2.50
N PHE A 106 -15.77 14.79 3.57
CA PHE A 106 -15.09 13.52 3.71
C PHE A 106 -15.44 12.56 2.55
N TYR A 107 -16.74 12.34 2.28
CA TYR A 107 -17.16 11.45 1.20
C TYR A 107 -16.78 11.98 -0.19
N ASP A 108 -16.73 13.27 -0.38
CA ASP A 108 -16.13 13.83 -1.59
C ASP A 108 -14.65 13.47 -1.69
N LYS A 109 -13.84 13.80 -0.69
CA LYS A 109 -12.37 13.69 -0.75
C LYS A 109 -11.83 12.28 -0.75
N VAL A 110 -12.50 11.32 -0.10
CA VAL A 110 -12.08 9.91 -0.09
C VAL A 110 -12.30 9.24 -1.45
N VAL A 111 -13.20 9.77 -2.26
CA VAL A 111 -13.44 9.32 -3.63
C VAL A 111 -12.38 9.91 -4.57
N VAL A 112 -11.48 9.07 -5.04
CA VAL A 112 -10.40 9.41 -6.00
C VAL A 112 -10.69 8.84 -7.40
N ARG A 113 -11.50 7.80 -7.47
CA ARG A 113 -11.96 7.15 -8.71
C ARG A 113 -13.47 6.95 -8.67
N VAL A 114 -14.08 6.88 -9.84
CA VAL A 114 -15.52 6.68 -9.96
C VAL A 114 -16.00 5.43 -9.21
N ASP A 115 -15.27 4.32 -9.35
CA ASP A 115 -15.63 3.05 -8.72
C ASP A 115 -15.40 3.01 -7.19
N ASP A 116 -14.75 4.00 -6.59
CA ASP A 116 -14.69 4.12 -5.13
C ASP A 116 -16.09 4.31 -4.53
N MET A 117 -16.97 5.07 -5.22
CA MET A 117 -18.35 5.30 -4.78
C MET A 117 -19.18 4.01 -4.75
N THR A 118 -19.09 3.21 -5.82
CA THR A 118 -19.81 1.92 -5.88
C THR A 118 -19.30 0.92 -4.85
N GLU A 119 -17.99 0.86 -4.62
CA GLU A 119 -17.39 -0.03 -3.62
C GLU A 119 -17.76 0.37 -2.18
N ILE A 120 -17.73 1.67 -1.85
CA ILE A 120 -18.19 2.16 -0.53
C ILE A 120 -19.67 1.86 -0.34
N MET A 121 -20.48 2.06 -1.37
CA MET A 121 -21.92 1.77 -1.33
C MET A 121 -22.18 0.28 -1.16
N SER A 122 -21.47 -0.59 -1.87
CA SER A 122 -21.57 -2.05 -1.73
C SER A 122 -21.24 -2.49 -0.30
N TYR A 123 -20.18 -1.92 0.29
CA TYR A 123 -19.85 -2.19 1.69
C TYR A 123 -20.98 -1.74 2.63
N TYR A 124 -21.49 -0.53 2.43
CA TYR A 124 -22.60 0.02 3.24
C TYR A 124 -23.84 -0.87 3.19
N LEU A 125 -24.23 -1.30 2.00
CA LEU A 125 -25.40 -2.18 1.80
C LEU A 125 -25.19 -3.56 2.42
N ALA A 126 -23.98 -4.09 2.38
CA ALA A 126 -23.67 -5.41 2.94
C ALA A 126 -23.64 -5.43 4.47
N TYR A 127 -23.21 -4.33 5.12
CA TYR A 127 -22.84 -4.37 6.54
C TYR A 127 -23.53 -3.31 7.43
N LYS A 128 -24.13 -2.27 6.86
CA LYS A 128 -24.59 -1.10 7.64
C LYS A 128 -26.07 -0.78 7.50
N THR A 129 -26.79 -1.47 6.67
CA THR A 129 -28.23 -1.25 6.48
C THR A 129 -28.97 -2.55 6.17
N THR A 130 -30.30 -2.53 6.25
CA THR A 130 -31.14 -3.66 5.83
C THR A 130 -31.37 -3.61 4.33
N LYS A 131 -31.28 -4.77 3.65
CA LYS A 131 -31.44 -4.84 2.19
C LYS A 131 -32.83 -4.42 1.71
N ASP A 132 -33.86 -4.66 2.52
CA ASP A 132 -35.27 -4.41 2.14
C ASP A 132 -35.66 -2.93 2.14
N SER A 133 -34.99 -2.08 2.91
CA SER A 133 -35.23 -0.64 2.97
C SER A 133 -33.99 0.14 3.35
N PRO A 134 -33.02 0.28 2.45
CA PRO A 134 -31.76 0.95 2.77
C PRO A 134 -31.98 2.47 2.94
N LYS A 135 -31.56 3.00 4.10
CA LYS A 135 -31.55 4.44 4.37
C LYS A 135 -30.13 4.98 4.17
N PHE A 136 -29.97 5.85 3.19
CA PHE A 136 -28.67 6.42 2.88
C PHE A 136 -28.42 7.72 3.66
N PRO A 137 -27.31 7.84 4.42
CA PRO A 137 -26.96 9.06 5.15
C PRO A 137 -26.83 10.27 4.21
N ASN A 138 -27.35 11.42 4.61
CA ASN A 138 -27.29 12.63 3.81
C ASN A 138 -25.84 13.08 3.51
N ALA A 139 -24.92 12.92 4.46
CA ALA A 139 -23.51 13.23 4.25
C ALA A 139 -22.90 12.39 3.11
N LEU A 140 -23.21 11.08 3.05
CA LEU A 140 -22.75 10.19 1.98
C LEU A 140 -23.37 10.60 0.63
N LYS A 141 -24.69 10.83 0.57
CA LYS A 141 -25.35 11.26 -0.67
C LYS A 141 -24.79 12.57 -1.21
N LYS A 142 -24.68 13.59 -0.36
CA LYS A 142 -24.16 14.92 -0.75
C LYS A 142 -22.68 14.84 -1.15
N GLY A 143 -21.85 14.07 -0.41
CA GLY A 143 -20.45 13.92 -0.73
C GLY A 143 -20.22 13.18 -2.05
N PHE A 144 -20.98 12.13 -2.34
CA PHE A 144 -20.91 11.45 -3.62
C PHE A 144 -21.42 12.33 -4.78
N ALA A 145 -22.51 13.09 -4.57
CA ALA A 145 -22.96 14.05 -5.56
C ALA A 145 -21.85 15.06 -5.92
N MET A 146 -21.14 15.60 -4.94
CA MET A 146 -19.99 16.49 -5.14
C MET A 146 -18.84 15.78 -5.87
N ALA A 147 -18.56 14.52 -5.51
CA ALA A 147 -17.47 13.76 -6.11
C ALA A 147 -17.63 13.53 -7.62
N PHE A 148 -18.84 13.52 -8.16
CA PHE A 148 -19.08 13.43 -9.61
C PHE A 148 -18.46 14.58 -10.41
N ASP A 149 -18.26 15.75 -9.81
CA ASP A 149 -17.65 16.90 -10.49
C ASP A 149 -16.17 16.65 -10.88
N LYS A 150 -15.51 15.68 -10.24
CA LYS A 150 -14.12 15.32 -10.54
C LYS A 150 -13.97 14.54 -11.83
N PHE A 151 -15.03 13.89 -12.31
CA PHE A 151 -14.97 12.87 -13.33
C PHE A 151 -15.54 13.35 -14.67
N ASP A 152 -14.84 13.00 -15.74
CA ASP A 152 -15.28 13.22 -17.10
C ASP A 152 -16.07 12.03 -17.68
N GLY A 153 -16.62 12.20 -18.88
CA GLY A 153 -17.40 11.17 -19.54
C GLY A 153 -16.63 9.87 -19.79
N TYR A 154 -15.32 9.95 -20.07
CA TYR A 154 -14.47 8.77 -20.25
C TYR A 154 -14.38 7.95 -18.94
N GLN A 155 -14.14 8.64 -17.83
CA GLN A 155 -14.01 8.00 -16.50
C GLN A 155 -15.34 7.36 -16.06
N LEU A 156 -16.47 8.04 -16.29
CA LEU A 156 -17.80 7.50 -15.99
C LEU A 156 -18.09 6.25 -16.81
N ALA A 157 -17.86 6.28 -18.12
CA ALA A 157 -18.08 5.15 -19.00
C ALA A 157 -17.17 3.95 -18.68
N LYS A 158 -15.92 4.22 -18.27
CA LYS A 158 -14.97 3.18 -17.87
C LYS A 158 -15.40 2.40 -16.63
N TYR A 159 -16.07 3.05 -15.70
CA TYR A 159 -16.40 2.48 -14.38
C TYR A 159 -17.91 2.34 -14.14
N LYS A 160 -18.73 2.27 -15.20
CA LYS A 160 -20.19 2.16 -15.04
C LYS A 160 -20.68 0.90 -14.32
N GLY A 161 -19.87 -0.17 -14.33
CA GLY A 161 -20.06 -1.34 -13.46
C GLY A 161 -21.29 -2.20 -13.81
N GLU A 162 -21.56 -2.46 -15.10
CA GLU A 162 -22.75 -3.21 -15.56
C GLU A 162 -22.94 -4.59 -14.89
N ASN A 163 -21.81 -5.26 -14.57
CA ASN A 163 -21.81 -6.59 -13.97
C ASN A 163 -21.64 -6.57 -12.43
N LYS A 164 -21.80 -5.41 -11.80
CA LYS A 164 -21.68 -5.26 -10.34
C LYS A 164 -23.04 -5.21 -9.66
N GLU A 165 -23.09 -5.61 -8.38
CA GLU A 165 -24.28 -5.51 -7.53
C GLU A 165 -24.74 -4.05 -7.42
N VAL A 166 -23.82 -3.11 -7.25
CA VAL A 166 -24.08 -1.66 -7.27
C VAL A 166 -23.47 -1.08 -8.55
N LYS A 167 -24.35 -0.57 -9.41
CA LYS A 167 -23.95 0.06 -10.68
C LYS A 167 -23.83 1.58 -10.50
N LEU A 168 -23.10 2.21 -11.38
CA LEU A 168 -22.97 3.68 -11.36
C LEU A 168 -24.31 4.39 -11.55
N VAL A 169 -25.22 3.83 -12.38
CA VAL A 169 -26.56 4.37 -12.61
C VAL A 169 -27.40 4.36 -11.32
N ASP A 170 -27.25 3.34 -10.47
CA ASP A 170 -27.96 3.26 -9.19
C ASP A 170 -27.53 4.41 -8.28
N LEU A 171 -26.23 4.72 -8.24
CA LEU A 171 -25.70 5.86 -7.49
C LEU A 171 -26.23 7.19 -8.01
N VAL A 172 -26.25 7.41 -9.32
CA VAL A 172 -26.78 8.64 -9.93
C VAL A 172 -28.24 8.84 -9.53
N ASN A 173 -29.04 7.78 -9.53
CA ASN A 173 -30.46 7.81 -9.11
C ASN A 173 -30.65 8.04 -7.60
N ILE A 174 -29.65 7.71 -6.77
CA ILE A 174 -29.73 7.91 -5.30
C ILE A 174 -29.21 9.30 -4.90
N VAL A 175 -28.12 9.77 -5.54
CA VAL A 175 -27.43 10.98 -5.08
C VAL A 175 -27.77 12.24 -5.90
N HIS A 176 -28.34 12.08 -7.10
CA HIS A 176 -28.75 13.16 -7.99
C HIS A 176 -27.64 14.20 -8.20
N PRO A 177 -26.47 13.82 -8.80
CA PRO A 177 -25.38 14.76 -9.01
C PRO A 177 -25.80 15.87 -9.97
N VAL A 178 -25.30 17.08 -9.73
CA VAL A 178 -25.51 18.20 -10.64
C VAL A 178 -24.57 18.02 -11.83
N PRO A 179 -25.06 17.92 -13.09
CA PRO A 179 -24.21 17.75 -14.24
C PRO A 179 -23.32 18.97 -14.48
N THR A 180 -22.04 18.73 -14.80
CA THR A 180 -21.08 19.76 -15.21
C THR A 180 -20.78 19.69 -16.69
N MET A 181 -20.11 20.68 -17.27
CA MET A 181 -19.71 20.65 -18.69
C MET A 181 -18.86 19.41 -19.05
N ARG A 182 -18.16 18.83 -18.07
CA ARG A 182 -17.27 17.68 -18.27
C ARG A 182 -17.99 16.34 -18.34
N ASN A 183 -19.17 16.23 -17.74
CA ASN A 183 -19.83 14.94 -17.54
C ASN A 183 -21.32 14.92 -17.91
N LYS A 184 -21.91 16.04 -18.31
CA LYS A 184 -23.36 16.18 -18.57
C LYS A 184 -23.85 15.12 -19.58
N GLU A 185 -23.26 15.06 -20.75
CA GLU A 185 -23.68 14.12 -21.82
C GLU A 185 -23.53 12.65 -21.36
N ALA A 186 -22.46 12.35 -20.61
CA ALA A 186 -22.23 11.00 -20.11
C ALA A 186 -23.22 10.62 -19.02
N LEU A 187 -23.60 11.52 -18.12
CA LEU A 187 -24.62 11.29 -17.10
C LEU A 187 -26.00 11.11 -17.74
N GLU A 188 -26.37 11.93 -18.71
CA GLU A 188 -27.63 11.79 -19.45
C GLU A 188 -27.69 10.46 -20.20
N SER A 189 -26.62 10.07 -20.90
CA SER A 189 -26.52 8.78 -21.58
C SER A 189 -26.53 7.59 -20.62
N LEU A 190 -25.89 7.73 -19.43
CA LEU A 190 -25.88 6.70 -18.40
C LEU A 190 -27.29 6.41 -17.86
N VAL A 191 -28.04 7.46 -17.56
CA VAL A 191 -29.44 7.33 -17.06
C VAL A 191 -30.37 6.73 -18.10
N LYS A 192 -30.16 7.06 -19.41
CA LYS A 192 -30.90 6.47 -20.53
C LYS A 192 -30.47 5.04 -20.88
N GLY A 193 -29.38 4.52 -20.29
CA GLY A 193 -28.80 3.22 -20.65
C GLY A 193 -28.04 3.22 -21.97
N GLU A 194 -27.72 4.39 -22.51
CA GLU A 194 -27.08 4.58 -23.84
C GLU A 194 -25.58 4.84 -23.74
N LEU A 195 -25.01 4.93 -22.51
CA LEU A 195 -23.59 5.21 -22.33
C LEU A 195 -22.75 4.07 -22.89
N LYS A 196 -22.07 4.31 -23.99
CA LYS A 196 -21.20 3.33 -24.65
C LYS A 196 -19.98 3.00 -23.80
N ASN A 197 -19.47 1.77 -23.93
CA ASN A 197 -18.22 1.37 -23.30
C ASN A 197 -17.06 2.17 -23.90
N THR A 198 -16.15 2.62 -23.05
CA THR A 198 -14.91 3.23 -23.51
C THR A 198 -14.01 2.18 -24.16
N GLN A 199 -13.23 2.60 -25.14
CA GLN A 199 -12.17 1.76 -25.71
C GLN A 199 -11.05 1.60 -24.66
N THR A 200 -11.12 0.52 -23.90
CA THR A 200 -10.07 0.07 -23.01
C THR A 200 -9.28 -1.05 -23.67
N TRP A 201 -8.13 -1.42 -23.10
CA TRP A 201 -7.38 -2.58 -23.60
C TRP A 201 -8.21 -3.87 -23.48
N GLU A 202 -9.02 -4.01 -22.43
CA GLU A 202 -9.94 -5.14 -22.23
C GLU A 202 -11.00 -5.21 -23.35
N SER A 203 -11.64 -4.09 -23.64
CA SER A 203 -12.67 -4.04 -24.70
C SER A 203 -12.07 -4.33 -26.09
N LYS A 204 -10.83 -3.86 -26.34
CA LYS A 204 -10.14 -4.11 -27.61
C LYS A 204 -9.78 -5.58 -27.81
N LEU A 205 -9.28 -6.24 -26.77
CA LEU A 205 -9.01 -7.69 -26.81
C LEU A 205 -10.29 -8.53 -26.88
N SER A 206 -11.37 -8.12 -26.20
CA SER A 206 -12.67 -8.77 -26.30
C SER A 206 -13.25 -8.65 -27.70
N GLN A 207 -13.12 -7.49 -28.34
CA GLN A 207 -13.54 -7.28 -29.73
C GLN A 207 -12.77 -8.17 -30.69
N ALA A 208 -11.44 -8.31 -30.52
CA ALA A 208 -10.64 -9.25 -31.30
C ALA A 208 -11.17 -10.69 -31.17
N GLY A 209 -11.60 -11.09 -29.98
CA GLY A 209 -12.21 -12.41 -29.76
C GLY A 209 -13.61 -12.59 -30.35
N GLN A 210 -14.39 -11.50 -30.52
CA GLN A 210 -15.73 -11.54 -31.10
C GLN A 210 -15.73 -11.56 -32.65
N VAL A 211 -14.69 -11.00 -33.27
CA VAL A 211 -14.59 -10.84 -34.72
C VAL A 211 -13.81 -11.98 -35.36
N ALA A 212 -13.00 -12.72 -34.58
CA ALA A 212 -12.18 -13.81 -35.07
C ALA A 212 -13.03 -14.96 -35.68
N GLU A 213 -12.69 -15.38 -36.89
CA GLU A 213 -13.35 -16.48 -37.59
C GLU A 213 -12.65 -17.84 -37.37
N SER A 214 -11.40 -17.82 -36.91
CA SER A 214 -10.57 -19.02 -36.60
C SER A 214 -9.61 -18.75 -35.44
N GLU A 215 -8.97 -19.81 -34.88
CA GLU A 215 -7.93 -19.68 -33.87
C GLU A 215 -6.69 -18.93 -34.38
N GLU A 216 -6.33 -19.10 -35.64
CA GLU A 216 -5.21 -18.40 -36.26
C GLU A 216 -5.52 -16.90 -36.39
N ASP A 217 -6.73 -16.58 -36.83
CA ASP A 217 -7.20 -15.20 -36.94
C ASP A 217 -7.30 -14.54 -35.56
N LEU A 218 -7.81 -15.24 -34.56
CA LEU A 218 -7.84 -14.78 -33.15
C LEU A 218 -6.44 -14.44 -32.65
N THR A 219 -5.47 -15.29 -32.91
CA THR A 219 -4.07 -15.10 -32.50
C THR A 219 -3.50 -13.84 -33.15
N LYS A 220 -3.72 -13.66 -34.45
CA LYS A 220 -3.27 -12.49 -35.19
C LYS A 220 -3.94 -11.19 -34.69
N LEU A 221 -5.27 -11.19 -34.56
CA LEU A 221 -6.03 -10.03 -34.08
C LEU A 221 -5.61 -9.61 -32.66
N LYS A 222 -5.31 -10.55 -31.77
CA LYS A 222 -4.77 -10.26 -30.43
C LYS A 222 -3.36 -9.68 -30.50
N ALA A 223 -2.49 -10.21 -31.35
CA ALA A 223 -1.14 -9.68 -31.54
C ALA A 223 -1.17 -8.24 -32.08
N ASP A 224 -2.03 -7.98 -33.05
CA ASP A 224 -2.23 -6.64 -33.63
C ASP A 224 -2.79 -5.66 -32.58
N ALA A 225 -3.77 -6.11 -31.77
CA ALA A 225 -4.34 -5.30 -30.70
C ALA A 225 -3.30 -4.92 -29.65
N TRP A 226 -2.45 -5.86 -29.19
CA TRP A 226 -1.35 -5.55 -28.27
C TRP A 226 -0.33 -4.60 -28.87
N SER A 227 0.07 -4.84 -30.13
CA SER A 227 1.03 -4.01 -30.85
C SER A 227 0.53 -2.57 -31.01
N GLU A 228 -0.74 -2.38 -31.34
CA GLU A 228 -1.34 -1.06 -31.44
C GLU A 228 -1.47 -0.36 -30.09
N LEU A 229 -1.92 -1.07 -29.03
CA LEU A 229 -2.03 -0.51 -27.68
C LEU A 229 -0.68 -0.02 -27.14
N ILE A 230 0.39 -0.75 -27.43
CA ILE A 230 1.75 -0.41 -27.02
C ILE A 230 2.28 0.75 -27.85
N SER A 231 2.22 0.67 -29.19
CA SER A 231 2.77 1.70 -30.09
C SER A 231 2.09 3.06 -29.94
N THR A 232 0.79 3.07 -29.61
CA THR A 232 0.02 4.30 -29.39
C THR A 232 0.04 4.80 -27.95
N ASN A 233 0.78 4.17 -27.03
CA ASN A 233 0.82 4.47 -25.60
C ASN A 233 -0.58 4.50 -24.92
N LYS A 234 -1.56 3.77 -25.50
CA LYS A 234 -2.91 3.65 -24.91
C LYS A 234 -3.01 2.59 -23.83
N LEU A 235 -1.98 1.75 -23.67
CA LEU A 235 -1.89 0.80 -22.57
C LEU A 235 -1.35 1.50 -21.32
N GLY A 236 -2.16 1.62 -20.28
CA GLY A 236 -1.70 2.19 -19.00
C GLY A 236 -0.57 1.35 -18.39
N TYR A 237 0.39 1.99 -17.69
CA TYR A 237 1.59 1.34 -17.18
C TYR A 237 1.30 0.12 -16.29
N PHE A 238 0.30 0.21 -15.40
CA PHE A 238 -0.08 -0.93 -14.56
C PHE A 238 -0.73 -2.05 -15.37
N ALA A 239 -1.48 -1.72 -16.42
CA ALA A 239 -2.03 -2.72 -17.33
C ALA A 239 -0.92 -3.41 -18.13
N LEU A 240 0.09 -2.67 -18.59
CA LEU A 240 1.29 -3.23 -19.22
C LEU A 240 1.95 -4.25 -18.28
N LEU A 241 2.28 -3.84 -17.05
CA LEU A 241 2.95 -4.70 -16.08
C LEU A 241 2.17 -5.99 -15.77
N ARG A 242 0.84 -5.92 -15.68
CA ARG A 242 -0.04 -7.08 -15.43
C ARG A 242 -0.17 -8.03 -16.62
N ASN A 243 0.01 -7.54 -17.85
CA ASN A 243 -0.22 -8.29 -19.07
C ASN A 243 1.05 -8.75 -19.77
N LEU A 244 2.23 -8.59 -19.16
CA LEU A 244 3.50 -8.99 -19.75
C LEU A 244 3.51 -10.44 -20.23
N ARG A 245 2.94 -11.37 -19.46
CA ARG A 245 2.79 -12.77 -19.86
C ARG A 245 1.99 -12.89 -21.17
N ASN A 246 0.85 -12.20 -21.25
CA ASN A 246 0.00 -12.24 -22.45
C ASN A 246 0.72 -11.61 -23.65
N ILE A 247 1.47 -10.51 -23.44
CA ILE A 247 2.23 -9.86 -24.51
C ILE A 247 3.34 -10.80 -25.00
N ILE A 248 4.09 -11.46 -24.12
CA ILE A 248 5.14 -12.41 -24.50
C ILE A 248 4.56 -13.56 -25.35
N THR A 249 3.40 -14.10 -24.94
CA THR A 249 2.80 -15.28 -25.58
C THR A 249 1.99 -14.96 -26.83
N GLN A 250 1.33 -13.80 -26.89
CA GLN A 250 0.39 -13.44 -27.94
C GLN A 250 0.96 -12.43 -28.96
N ALA A 251 1.94 -11.61 -28.56
CA ALA A 251 2.54 -10.56 -29.39
C ALA A 251 4.05 -10.46 -29.19
N PRO A 252 4.84 -11.51 -29.43
CA PRO A 252 6.29 -11.50 -29.19
C PRO A 252 7.03 -10.40 -29.94
N THR A 253 6.54 -9.97 -31.09
CA THR A 253 7.08 -8.83 -31.86
C THR A 253 6.94 -7.48 -31.15
N ALA A 254 5.95 -7.34 -30.26
CA ALA A 254 5.73 -6.12 -29.47
C ALA A 254 6.56 -6.07 -28.17
N VAL A 255 7.26 -7.14 -27.81
CA VAL A 255 8.02 -7.23 -26.53
C VAL A 255 9.08 -6.15 -26.42
N LYS A 256 9.79 -5.83 -27.51
CA LYS A 256 10.81 -4.77 -27.50
C LYS A 256 10.19 -3.43 -27.07
N SER A 257 9.11 -3.02 -27.71
CA SER A 257 8.41 -1.76 -27.38
C SER A 257 7.78 -1.80 -26.00
N ALA A 258 7.28 -2.95 -25.54
CA ALA A 258 6.80 -3.13 -24.18
C ALA A 258 7.94 -2.94 -23.15
N CYS A 259 9.14 -3.46 -23.41
CA CYS A 259 10.32 -3.24 -22.55
C CYS A 259 10.74 -1.76 -22.52
N GLU A 260 10.70 -1.06 -23.65
CA GLU A 260 10.99 0.38 -23.70
C GLU A 260 9.99 1.19 -22.85
N MET A 261 8.69 0.85 -22.91
CA MET A 261 7.68 1.46 -22.06
C MET A 261 7.90 1.13 -20.57
N LEU A 262 8.29 -0.11 -20.24
CA LEU A 262 8.54 -0.54 -18.86
C LEU A 262 9.64 0.28 -18.19
N VAL A 263 10.70 0.63 -18.92
CA VAL A 263 11.83 1.41 -18.38
C VAL A 263 11.65 2.92 -18.54
N ASN A 264 10.51 3.38 -19.02
CA ASN A 264 10.24 4.80 -19.18
C ASN A 264 10.03 5.47 -17.81
N GLU A 265 10.98 6.31 -17.41
CA GLU A 265 11.01 6.96 -16.10
C GLU A 265 9.76 7.82 -15.82
N GLN A 266 9.30 8.57 -16.81
CA GLN A 266 8.12 9.42 -16.65
C GLN A 266 6.84 8.58 -16.46
N MET A 267 6.71 7.48 -17.20
CA MET A 267 5.60 6.56 -17.04
C MET A 267 5.62 5.87 -15.68
N ILE A 268 6.78 5.44 -15.19
CA ILE A 268 6.97 4.86 -13.86
C ILE A 268 6.51 5.84 -12.79
N LYS A 269 7.04 7.07 -12.80
CA LYS A 269 6.69 8.13 -11.84
C LYS A 269 5.19 8.45 -11.85
N LYS A 270 4.60 8.60 -13.03
CA LYS A 270 3.18 8.93 -13.20
C LYS A 270 2.26 7.78 -12.78
N SER A 271 2.69 6.53 -12.97
CA SER A 271 1.88 5.35 -12.70
C SER A 271 1.61 5.13 -11.21
N ARG A 272 2.51 5.58 -10.34
CA ARG A 272 2.52 5.32 -8.90
C ARG A 272 2.45 3.81 -8.57
N VAL A 273 2.99 2.96 -9.45
CA VAL A 273 3.07 1.52 -9.22
C VAL A 273 4.05 1.24 -8.08
N LEU A 274 3.59 0.50 -7.10
CA LEU A 274 4.37 0.17 -5.91
C LEU A 274 5.49 -0.83 -6.23
N PRO A 275 6.68 -0.72 -5.62
CA PRO A 275 7.85 -1.57 -5.89
C PRO A 275 7.55 -3.07 -5.86
N PHE A 276 6.71 -3.55 -4.94
CA PHE A 276 6.36 -4.95 -4.86
C PHE A 276 5.62 -5.50 -6.09
N ARG A 277 4.95 -4.64 -6.88
CA ARG A 277 4.29 -5.06 -8.12
C ARG A 277 5.29 -5.46 -9.20
N PHE A 278 6.45 -4.81 -9.24
CA PHE A 278 7.55 -5.23 -10.12
C PHE A 278 8.11 -6.59 -9.70
N SER A 279 8.28 -6.79 -8.39
CA SER A 279 8.72 -8.07 -7.84
C SER A 279 7.75 -9.21 -8.18
N THR A 280 6.44 -8.99 -7.98
CA THR A 280 5.41 -9.97 -8.36
C THR A 280 5.43 -10.25 -9.86
N ALA A 281 5.55 -9.20 -10.70
CA ALA A 281 5.65 -9.38 -12.15
C ALA A 281 6.90 -10.17 -12.54
N TYR A 282 8.04 -9.91 -11.91
CA TYR A 282 9.29 -10.64 -12.12
C TYR A 282 9.13 -12.13 -11.82
N GLU A 283 8.54 -12.46 -10.68
CA GLU A 283 8.28 -13.85 -10.25
C GLU A 283 7.34 -14.58 -11.22
N GLU A 284 6.26 -13.92 -11.66
CA GLU A 284 5.32 -14.50 -12.62
C GLU A 284 5.94 -14.71 -14.01
N ILE A 285 6.74 -13.77 -14.49
CA ILE A 285 7.41 -13.89 -15.79
C ILE A 285 8.52 -14.95 -15.75
N SER A 286 9.23 -15.12 -14.62
CA SER A 286 10.25 -16.17 -14.45
C SER A 286 9.69 -17.58 -14.62
N LYS A 287 8.38 -17.78 -14.42
CA LYS A 287 7.70 -19.07 -14.59
C LYS A 287 7.29 -19.36 -16.04
N VAL A 288 7.33 -18.37 -16.93
CA VAL A 288 6.85 -18.52 -18.33
C VAL A 288 7.78 -19.38 -19.17
N GLY A 289 9.07 -19.38 -18.87
CA GLY A 289 10.08 -20.13 -19.59
C GLY A 289 11.41 -19.39 -19.68
N ASN A 290 12.27 -19.79 -20.63
CA ASN A 290 13.62 -19.21 -20.80
C ASN A 290 13.86 -18.78 -22.25
N THR A 291 12.88 -18.12 -22.87
CA THR A 291 13.07 -17.55 -24.22
C THR A 291 13.81 -16.20 -24.15
N LYS A 292 14.22 -15.70 -25.30
CA LYS A 292 14.85 -14.36 -25.38
C LYS A 292 13.90 -13.27 -24.87
N GLU A 293 12.64 -13.32 -25.26
CA GLU A 293 11.60 -12.37 -24.89
C GLU A 293 11.38 -12.36 -23.36
N VAL A 294 11.37 -13.53 -22.72
CA VAL A 294 11.26 -13.66 -21.27
C VAL A 294 12.46 -12.99 -20.59
N ARG A 295 13.68 -13.25 -21.04
CA ARG A 295 14.89 -12.65 -20.47
C ARG A 295 14.91 -11.13 -20.65
N ASP A 296 14.52 -10.63 -21.82
CA ASP A 296 14.45 -9.19 -22.11
C ASP A 296 13.45 -8.49 -21.18
N VAL A 297 12.27 -9.11 -20.96
CA VAL A 297 11.25 -8.59 -20.05
C VAL A 297 11.72 -8.64 -18.59
N LEU A 298 12.36 -9.72 -18.14
CA LEU A 298 12.91 -9.80 -16.77
C LEU A 298 13.96 -8.72 -16.52
N MET A 299 14.85 -8.46 -17.48
CA MET A 299 15.82 -7.35 -17.39
C MET A 299 15.10 -5.98 -17.35
N ALA A 300 14.07 -5.79 -18.15
CA ALA A 300 13.32 -4.54 -18.17
C ALA A 300 12.57 -4.31 -16.83
N ILE A 301 11.94 -5.36 -16.25
CA ILE A 301 11.30 -5.27 -14.92
C ILE A 301 12.33 -4.92 -13.84
N GLY A 302 13.51 -5.55 -13.84
CA GLY A 302 14.57 -5.25 -12.89
C GLY A 302 15.02 -3.79 -12.97
N ARG A 303 15.25 -3.27 -14.17
CA ARG A 303 15.58 -1.84 -14.41
C ARG A 303 14.45 -0.90 -14.00
N ALA A 304 13.20 -1.26 -14.32
CA ALA A 304 12.04 -0.47 -13.95
C ALA A 304 11.89 -0.38 -12.41
N LEU A 305 12.17 -1.46 -11.69
CA LEU A 305 12.22 -1.47 -10.23
C LEU A 305 13.32 -0.54 -9.72
N ASP A 306 14.55 -0.63 -10.24
CA ASP A 306 15.65 0.25 -9.86
C ASP A 306 15.33 1.74 -10.12
N ILE A 307 14.67 2.05 -11.23
CA ILE A 307 14.19 3.41 -11.53
C ILE A 307 13.09 3.84 -10.53
N SER A 308 12.17 2.94 -10.20
CA SER A 308 11.05 3.26 -9.31
C SER A 308 11.49 3.65 -7.90
N VAL A 309 12.65 3.17 -7.46
CA VAL A 309 13.19 3.43 -6.11
C VAL A 309 14.21 4.56 -6.07
N ALA A 310 14.56 5.16 -7.19
CA ALA A 310 15.52 6.28 -7.26
C ALA A 310 15.08 7.54 -6.48
N ASN A 311 13.78 7.64 -6.15
CA ASN A 311 13.22 8.75 -5.36
C ASN A 311 13.10 8.43 -3.85
N VAL A 312 13.58 7.27 -3.41
CA VAL A 312 13.65 6.94 -1.98
C VAL A 312 14.66 7.88 -1.33
N PRO A 313 14.34 8.51 -0.19
CA PRO A 313 15.26 9.41 0.48
C PRO A 313 16.57 8.74 0.86
N VAL A 314 17.66 9.46 0.68
CA VAL A 314 18.96 9.12 1.26
C VAL A 314 19.02 9.74 2.65
N PHE A 315 19.33 8.95 3.65
CA PHE A 315 19.43 9.40 5.03
C PHE A 315 20.88 9.71 5.39
N ASP A 316 21.10 10.84 6.05
CA ASP A 316 22.40 11.15 6.62
C ASP A 316 22.69 10.27 7.85
N GLY A 317 23.97 9.99 8.09
CA GLY A 317 24.44 9.20 9.23
C GLY A 317 24.40 7.68 9.01
N GLU A 318 24.84 6.96 10.04
CA GLU A 318 24.99 5.50 10.02
C GLU A 318 23.64 4.80 10.20
N THR A 319 23.27 4.01 9.23
CA THR A 319 21.99 3.27 9.22
C THR A 319 22.21 1.77 9.27
N LEU A 320 21.47 1.09 10.15
CA LEU A 320 21.36 -0.37 10.21
C LEU A 320 19.96 -0.81 9.75
N VAL A 321 19.89 -1.60 8.70
CA VAL A 321 18.67 -2.27 8.27
C VAL A 321 18.66 -3.69 8.80
N VAL A 322 17.65 -4.03 9.56
CA VAL A 322 17.50 -5.32 10.23
C VAL A 322 16.28 -6.04 9.68
N MET A 323 16.45 -7.25 9.19
CA MET A 323 15.37 -8.05 8.64
C MET A 323 15.12 -9.29 9.47
N ASP A 324 13.88 -9.46 9.88
CA ASP A 324 13.40 -10.67 10.53
C ASP A 324 13.31 -11.81 9.51
N VAL A 325 14.00 -12.93 9.83
CA VAL A 325 14.00 -14.17 9.05
C VAL A 325 13.45 -15.34 9.86
N SER A 326 12.68 -15.06 10.92
CA SER A 326 11.99 -16.04 11.76
C SER A 326 10.90 -16.80 11.02
N GLY A 327 10.39 -17.87 11.65
CA GLY A 327 9.39 -18.75 11.03
C GLY A 327 8.07 -18.05 10.69
N SER A 328 7.61 -17.10 11.52
CA SER A 328 6.38 -16.31 11.30
C SER A 328 6.45 -15.40 10.08
N MET A 329 7.67 -15.03 9.65
CA MET A 329 7.91 -14.24 8.46
C MET A 329 7.79 -15.02 7.15
N SER A 330 7.54 -16.34 7.19
CA SER A 330 7.44 -17.18 5.99
C SER A 330 6.36 -16.70 5.02
N GLY A 331 6.63 -16.76 3.72
CA GLY A 331 5.74 -16.34 2.66
C GLY A 331 5.79 -14.82 2.40
N ARG A 332 4.64 -14.18 2.37
CA ARG A 332 4.51 -12.77 1.98
C ARG A 332 5.29 -11.75 2.85
N PRO A 333 5.29 -11.85 4.18
CA PRO A 333 6.09 -10.91 4.99
C PRO A 333 7.57 -10.91 4.61
N SER A 334 8.14 -12.10 4.35
CA SER A 334 9.54 -12.24 3.93
C SER A 334 9.82 -11.65 2.55
N GLU A 335 8.90 -11.83 1.60
CA GLU A 335 9.01 -11.27 0.25
C GLU A 335 9.10 -9.74 0.29
N ILE A 336 8.31 -9.13 1.17
CA ILE A 336 8.26 -7.68 1.32
C ILE A 336 9.44 -7.17 2.11
N ALA A 337 9.75 -7.81 3.24
CA ALA A 337 10.91 -7.45 4.05
C ALA A 337 12.20 -7.48 3.20
N SER A 338 12.41 -8.55 2.42
CA SER A 338 13.57 -8.66 1.54
C SER A 338 13.60 -7.59 0.44
N LEU A 339 12.45 -7.24 -0.12
CA LEU A 339 12.37 -6.18 -1.13
C LEU A 339 12.69 -4.81 -0.52
N PHE A 340 12.04 -4.44 0.60
CA PHE A 340 12.29 -3.15 1.24
C PHE A 340 13.69 -3.08 1.86
N GLY A 341 14.18 -4.18 2.44
CA GLY A 341 15.56 -4.27 2.91
C GLY A 341 16.56 -4.07 1.79
N ALA A 342 16.34 -4.66 0.61
CA ALA A 342 17.19 -4.47 -0.56
C ALA A 342 17.13 -3.03 -1.11
N ILE A 343 15.94 -2.40 -1.12
CA ILE A 343 15.76 -1.01 -1.53
C ILE A 343 16.55 -0.08 -0.61
N LEU A 344 16.37 -0.22 0.70
CA LEU A 344 17.09 0.58 1.70
C LEU A 344 18.60 0.39 1.60
N ALA A 345 19.05 -0.85 1.46
CA ALA A 345 20.47 -1.19 1.30
C ALA A 345 21.06 -0.51 0.06
N LYS A 346 20.37 -0.61 -1.09
CA LYS A 346 20.86 -0.03 -2.36
C LYS A 346 20.91 1.49 -2.30
N VAL A 347 19.89 2.14 -1.75
CA VAL A 347 19.76 3.60 -1.80
C VAL A 347 20.64 4.28 -0.74
N ASN A 348 20.76 3.67 0.45
CA ASN A 348 21.42 4.31 1.60
C ASN A 348 22.82 3.77 1.88
N ASN A 349 23.32 2.76 1.15
CA ASN A 349 24.63 2.15 1.41
C ASN A 349 24.83 1.84 2.91
N CYS A 350 23.86 1.21 3.54
CA CYS A 350 23.78 0.96 4.97
C CYS A 350 24.26 -0.44 5.34
N ASP A 351 24.55 -0.68 6.61
CA ASP A 351 24.72 -2.05 7.09
C ASP A 351 23.41 -2.82 7.09
N VAL A 352 23.48 -4.09 6.73
CA VAL A 352 22.32 -4.98 6.72
C VAL A 352 22.55 -6.14 7.68
N MET A 353 21.54 -6.43 8.47
CA MET A 353 21.53 -7.53 9.44
C MET A 353 20.27 -8.37 9.26
N THR A 354 20.40 -9.68 9.40
CA THR A 354 19.24 -10.58 9.54
C THR A 354 19.19 -11.12 10.96
N PHE A 355 18.00 -11.36 11.48
CA PHE A 355 17.83 -11.97 12.81
C PHE A 355 16.65 -12.95 12.83
N SER A 356 16.81 -13.95 13.69
CA SER A 356 15.77 -14.88 14.13
C SER A 356 16.04 -15.26 15.57
N THR A 357 16.53 -16.44 15.87
CA THR A 357 17.05 -16.84 17.18
C THR A 357 18.32 -16.07 17.57
N ASP A 358 19.18 -15.79 16.59
CA ASP A 358 20.38 -14.95 16.68
C ASP A 358 20.44 -13.98 15.50
N ALA A 359 21.36 -13.02 15.54
CA ALA A 359 21.54 -11.99 14.53
C ALA A 359 22.91 -12.09 13.84
N SER A 360 22.94 -11.77 12.55
CA SER A 360 24.19 -11.73 11.77
C SER A 360 24.15 -10.66 10.70
N TYR A 361 25.30 -10.02 10.45
CA TYR A 361 25.45 -9.09 9.34
C TYR A 361 25.42 -9.81 8.00
N MET A 362 24.81 -9.18 7.02
CA MET A 362 24.74 -9.66 5.63
C MET A 362 25.61 -8.78 4.73
N SER A 363 26.54 -9.38 4.01
CA SER A 363 27.35 -8.67 3.04
C SER A 363 26.63 -8.57 1.69
N TYR A 364 26.68 -7.40 1.07
CA TYR A 364 26.15 -7.13 -0.25
C TYR A 364 27.00 -6.13 -1.01
N ASN A 365 26.81 -6.01 -2.32
CA ASN A 365 27.45 -4.98 -3.13
C ASN A 365 26.42 -3.88 -3.42
N PRO A 366 26.64 -2.62 -3.02
CA PRO A 366 25.70 -1.51 -3.30
C PRO A 366 25.45 -1.27 -4.79
N MET A 367 26.35 -1.70 -5.67
CA MET A 367 26.20 -1.60 -7.13
C MET A 367 25.24 -2.65 -7.71
N ASP A 368 24.93 -3.72 -6.96
CA ASP A 368 23.98 -4.74 -7.39
C ASP A 368 22.58 -4.14 -7.59
N SER A 369 21.76 -4.76 -8.47
CA SER A 369 20.36 -4.40 -8.60
C SER A 369 19.58 -4.72 -7.32
N VAL A 370 18.44 -4.05 -7.09
CA VAL A 370 17.55 -4.37 -5.97
C VAL A 370 17.21 -5.86 -5.93
N MET A 371 16.95 -6.47 -7.08
CA MET A 371 16.62 -7.90 -7.15
C MET A 371 17.79 -8.79 -6.76
N THR A 372 19.02 -8.42 -7.12
CA THR A 372 20.24 -9.14 -6.73
C THR A 372 20.48 -9.05 -5.23
N ILE A 373 20.36 -7.87 -4.64
CA ILE A 373 20.49 -7.68 -3.17
C ILE A 373 19.38 -8.48 -2.46
N ARG A 374 18.14 -8.39 -2.93
CA ARG A 374 17.01 -9.15 -2.41
C ARG A 374 17.28 -10.66 -2.36
N SER A 375 17.87 -11.22 -3.40
CA SER A 375 18.17 -12.66 -3.49
C SER A 375 19.19 -13.15 -2.48
N LYS A 376 19.95 -12.25 -1.84
CA LYS A 376 20.95 -12.60 -0.80
C LYS A 376 20.31 -12.83 0.57
N PHE A 377 19.11 -12.34 0.83
CA PHE A 377 18.40 -12.63 2.07
C PHE A 377 18.04 -14.12 2.15
N ARG A 378 18.46 -14.75 3.23
CA ARG A 378 18.21 -16.18 3.50
C ARG A 378 17.25 -16.30 4.68
N PHE A 379 16.11 -16.91 4.44
CA PHE A 379 15.15 -17.20 5.50
C PHE A 379 15.51 -18.51 6.16
N SER A 380 15.96 -18.43 7.42
CA SER A 380 16.40 -19.59 8.21
C SER A 380 15.29 -20.21 9.05
N GLY A 381 14.16 -19.48 9.25
CA GLY A 381 13.15 -19.85 10.22
C GLY A 381 13.65 -19.64 11.67
N GLY A 382 13.06 -20.38 12.60
CA GLY A 382 13.41 -20.27 14.03
C GLY A 382 12.54 -19.28 14.79
N GLY A 383 12.94 -18.96 16.02
CA GLY A 383 12.22 -18.02 16.89
C GLY A 383 12.60 -16.58 16.63
N THR A 384 11.91 -15.64 17.28
CA THR A 384 12.08 -14.19 17.09
C THR A 384 12.70 -13.56 18.32
N ASN A 385 14.00 -13.20 18.24
CA ASN A 385 14.80 -12.68 19.34
C ASN A 385 15.31 -11.26 19.05
N PHE A 386 14.53 -10.23 19.38
CA PHE A 386 14.91 -8.83 19.15
C PHE A 386 16.16 -8.38 19.93
N LYS A 387 16.53 -9.05 21.01
CA LYS A 387 17.76 -8.75 21.77
C LYS A 387 19.01 -9.00 20.96
N SER A 388 18.99 -10.03 20.12
CA SER A 388 20.13 -10.44 19.30
C SER A 388 20.62 -9.30 18.43
N ILE A 389 19.73 -8.41 17.98
CA ILE A 389 20.01 -7.24 17.16
C ILE A 389 21.05 -6.34 17.87
N PHE A 390 20.72 -5.84 19.05
CA PHE A 390 21.55 -4.88 19.75
C PHE A 390 22.77 -5.53 20.44
N LYS A 391 22.67 -6.82 20.78
CA LYS A 391 23.82 -7.60 21.22
C LYS A 391 24.87 -7.75 20.10
N LYS A 392 24.44 -7.87 18.84
CA LYS A 392 25.30 -8.07 17.68
C LYS A 392 25.79 -6.76 17.06
N ALA A 393 25.08 -5.65 17.24
CA ALA A 393 25.46 -4.34 16.75
C ALA A 393 26.88 -3.96 17.23
N ASN A 394 27.76 -3.60 16.30
CA ASN A 394 29.21 -3.49 16.54
C ASN A 394 29.76 -2.06 16.43
N LYS A 395 28.90 -1.08 16.14
CA LYS A 395 29.25 0.34 16.09
C LYS A 395 28.06 1.22 16.48
N LYS A 396 28.28 2.52 16.60
CA LYS A 396 27.22 3.51 16.75
C LYS A 396 26.41 3.61 15.46
N TYR A 397 25.08 3.52 15.59
CA TYR A 397 24.14 3.83 14.52
C TYR A 397 23.30 5.03 14.91
N ASP A 398 23.00 5.89 13.94
CA ASP A 398 22.09 7.02 14.07
C ASP A 398 20.65 6.57 13.83
N ARG A 399 20.50 5.48 13.06
CA ARG A 399 19.19 4.93 12.67
C ARG A 399 19.22 3.41 12.61
N VAL A 400 18.17 2.76 13.13
CA VAL A 400 17.94 1.30 13.03
C VAL A 400 16.54 1.07 12.45
N ILE A 401 16.44 0.37 11.34
CA ILE A 401 15.18 0.06 10.66
C ILE A 401 14.94 -1.45 10.77
N ILE A 402 13.90 -1.84 11.49
CA ILE A 402 13.57 -3.24 11.75
C ILE A 402 12.35 -3.63 10.94
N LEU A 403 12.52 -4.55 10.00
CA LEU A 403 11.49 -5.12 9.13
C LEU A 403 11.04 -6.46 9.73
N SER A 404 9.87 -6.52 10.38
CA SER A 404 9.39 -7.68 11.13
C SER A 404 7.86 -7.68 11.24
N ASP A 405 7.25 -8.80 11.62
CA ASP A 405 5.87 -8.88 12.08
C ASP A 405 5.69 -8.47 13.55
N MET A 406 6.78 -8.04 14.20
CA MET A 406 6.83 -7.58 15.59
C MET A 406 6.41 -8.63 16.63
N GLN A 407 6.51 -9.92 16.33
CA GLN A 407 6.09 -11.03 17.19
C GLN A 407 7.28 -11.65 17.97
N GLY A 408 8.05 -10.83 18.67
CA GLY A 408 9.17 -11.30 19.52
C GLY A 408 8.68 -12.02 20.77
N TRP A 409 9.24 -13.19 21.05
CA TRP A 409 8.88 -14.01 22.22
C TRP A 409 10.06 -14.65 22.95
N MET A 410 11.27 -14.59 22.37
CA MET A 410 12.43 -15.27 22.93
C MET A 410 13.19 -14.44 23.97
N GLY A 411 13.62 -15.13 25.03
CA GLY A 411 14.65 -14.69 25.97
C GLY A 411 14.16 -14.23 27.33
N TYR A 412 15.04 -14.37 28.35
CA TYR A 412 14.75 -14.11 29.76
C TYR A 412 14.82 -12.62 30.16
N THR A 413 15.44 -11.76 29.37
CA THR A 413 15.52 -10.30 29.58
C THR A 413 14.66 -9.59 28.53
N THR A 414 14.29 -8.33 28.76
CA THR A 414 13.52 -7.57 27.76
C THR A 414 14.41 -7.09 26.62
N PRO A 415 13.90 -6.92 25.37
CA PRO A 415 14.65 -6.28 24.30
C PRO A 415 15.22 -4.91 24.69
N SER A 416 14.50 -4.15 25.53
CA SER A 416 14.92 -2.85 26.03
C SER A 416 16.20 -2.89 26.89
N ALA A 417 16.45 -3.97 27.60
CA ALA A 417 17.67 -4.09 28.39
C ALA A 417 18.93 -4.12 27.51
N GLU A 418 18.92 -4.95 26.46
CA GLU A 418 20.02 -5.01 25.49
C GLU A 418 20.15 -3.71 24.69
N PHE A 419 19.04 -3.07 24.35
CA PHE A 419 19.06 -1.77 23.69
C PHE A 419 19.71 -0.70 24.58
N ASN A 420 19.42 -0.69 25.88
CA ASN A 420 20.06 0.23 26.83
C ASN A 420 21.57 -0.05 26.98
N GLN A 421 22.00 -1.32 27.02
CA GLN A 421 23.42 -1.68 27.01
C GLN A 421 24.13 -1.21 25.75
N TYR A 422 23.49 -1.41 24.58
CA TYR A 422 24.01 -0.90 23.31
C TYR A 422 24.16 0.63 23.32
N LYS A 423 23.13 1.37 23.77
CA LYS A 423 23.19 2.82 23.90
C LYS A 423 24.34 3.30 24.77
N THR A 424 24.55 2.64 25.90
CA THR A 424 25.65 2.97 26.82
C THR A 424 27.00 2.64 26.22
N LYS A 425 27.15 1.45 25.61
CA LYS A 425 28.41 0.97 25.06
C LYS A 425 28.96 1.85 23.92
N PHE A 426 28.07 2.33 23.08
CA PHE A 426 28.44 3.08 21.87
C PHE A 426 28.13 4.59 21.96
N GLU A 427 27.67 5.07 23.13
CA GLU A 427 27.16 6.45 23.30
C GLU A 427 26.15 6.80 22.19
N ALA A 428 25.23 5.85 21.92
CA ALA A 428 24.27 5.91 20.82
C ALA A 428 22.87 6.24 21.33
N ASN A 429 22.11 6.95 20.51
CA ASN A 429 20.67 7.17 20.76
C ASN A 429 19.93 7.15 19.40
N PRO A 430 19.90 6.00 18.69
CA PRO A 430 19.36 5.92 17.35
C PRO A 430 17.86 6.18 17.29
N PHE A 431 17.39 6.70 16.17
CA PHE A 431 16.01 6.54 15.77
C PHE A 431 15.76 5.06 15.43
N VAL A 432 14.74 4.44 16.02
CA VAL A 432 14.38 3.05 15.73
C VAL A 432 13.03 3.01 15.02
N TYR A 433 13.03 2.50 13.82
CA TYR A 433 11.83 2.32 13.02
C TYR A 433 11.42 0.85 13.03
N SER A 434 10.36 0.55 13.76
CA SER A 434 9.73 -0.76 13.78
C SER A 434 8.72 -0.82 12.62
N TRP A 435 9.12 -1.43 11.51
CA TRP A 435 8.24 -1.57 10.35
C TRP A 435 7.43 -2.84 10.48
N ASP A 436 6.19 -2.68 10.95
CA ASP A 436 5.23 -3.76 11.15
C ASP A 436 4.64 -4.19 9.80
N LEU A 437 5.09 -5.36 9.32
CA LEU A 437 4.68 -5.92 8.03
C LEU A 437 3.39 -6.74 8.11
N ALA A 438 2.92 -7.06 9.30
CA ALA A 438 1.69 -7.81 9.53
C ALA A 438 0.54 -6.96 10.08
N GLY A 439 0.81 -5.70 10.47
CA GLY A 439 -0.19 -4.80 11.05
C GLY A 439 -0.65 -5.24 12.42
N MET A 440 0.21 -5.89 13.21
CA MET A 440 -0.13 -6.40 14.54
C MET A 440 -0.23 -5.31 15.59
N GLY A 441 0.32 -4.11 15.31
CA GLY A 441 0.15 -2.92 16.15
C GLY A 441 0.93 -2.94 17.47
N THR A 442 1.92 -3.82 17.63
CA THR A 442 2.77 -3.89 18.82
C THR A 442 4.19 -3.41 18.54
N LEU A 443 4.87 -2.93 19.58
CA LEU A 443 6.27 -2.48 19.55
C LEU A 443 7.12 -3.30 20.54
N GLN A 444 8.39 -3.49 20.21
CA GLN A 444 9.33 -4.22 21.05
C GLN A 444 10.12 -3.32 22.00
N PHE A 445 10.09 -1.99 21.78
CA PHE A 445 10.84 -1.01 22.56
C PHE A 445 9.94 0.16 22.97
N PRO A 446 10.03 0.63 24.23
CA PRO A 446 9.15 1.68 24.78
C PRO A 446 9.64 3.12 24.54
N GLU A 447 10.86 3.30 24.04
CA GLU A 447 11.53 4.60 23.99
C GLU A 447 10.83 5.60 23.05
N ASN A 448 11.03 6.90 23.31
CA ASN A 448 10.38 7.98 22.58
C ASN A 448 10.87 8.16 21.12
N ASN A 449 12.07 7.67 20.83
CA ASN A 449 12.65 7.66 19.48
C ASN A 449 12.40 6.35 18.73
N VAL A 450 11.47 5.52 19.20
CA VAL A 450 11.00 4.30 18.52
C VAL A 450 9.65 4.59 17.87
N PHE A 451 9.60 4.42 16.56
CA PHE A 451 8.44 4.71 15.71
C PHE A 451 7.91 3.44 15.07
N ALA A 452 6.61 3.26 15.10
CA ALA A 452 5.96 2.27 14.26
C ALA A 452 5.77 2.83 12.86
N LEU A 453 6.19 2.07 11.88
CA LEU A 453 5.91 2.33 10.47
C LEU A 453 4.99 1.25 9.92
N ALA A 454 4.23 1.61 8.91
CA ALA A 454 3.34 0.70 8.22
C ALA A 454 3.23 1.12 6.75
N GLY A 455 2.86 0.17 5.88
CA GLY A 455 2.62 0.44 4.47
C GLY A 455 3.70 -0.14 3.54
N PHE A 456 3.38 -0.14 2.25
CA PHE A 456 4.12 -0.82 1.18
C PHE A 456 4.52 0.14 0.06
N SER A 457 4.54 1.43 0.36
CA SER A 457 4.91 2.50 -0.57
C SER A 457 6.24 3.12 -0.14
N ASP A 458 7.02 3.56 -1.11
CA ASP A 458 8.19 4.41 -0.95
C ASP A 458 7.92 5.68 -0.14
N LYS A 459 6.66 6.10 -0.06
CA LYS A 459 6.22 7.23 0.78
C LYS A 459 6.44 7.02 2.29
N VAL A 460 6.58 5.78 2.73
CA VAL A 460 6.97 5.48 4.12
C VAL A 460 8.34 6.08 4.44
N PHE A 461 9.27 6.06 3.49
CA PHE A 461 10.59 6.67 3.68
C PHE A 461 10.51 8.19 3.88
N GLN A 462 9.57 8.87 3.19
CA GLN A 462 9.33 10.30 3.40
C GLN A 462 8.78 10.59 4.80
N ILE A 463 8.00 9.65 5.36
CA ILE A 463 7.50 9.75 6.73
C ILE A 463 8.65 9.62 7.72
N MET A 464 9.63 8.72 7.48
CA MET A 464 10.80 8.57 8.35
C MET A 464 11.57 9.89 8.47
N SER A 465 11.87 10.56 7.37
CA SER A 465 12.55 11.86 7.39
C SER A 465 11.79 12.91 8.23
N LEU A 466 10.46 12.93 8.11
CA LEU A 466 9.62 13.84 8.90
C LEU A 466 9.62 13.50 10.39
N LEU A 467 9.65 12.21 10.76
CA LEU A 467 9.67 11.76 12.16
C LEU A 467 10.98 12.09 12.86
N GLU A 468 12.07 12.23 12.15
CA GLU A 468 13.36 12.68 12.70
C GLU A 468 13.32 14.19 13.07
N GLU A 469 12.53 14.97 12.33
CA GLU A 469 12.30 16.39 12.62
C GLU A 469 11.23 16.60 13.72
N ASP A 470 10.11 15.86 13.64
CA ASP A 470 8.98 15.92 14.58
C ASP A 470 8.38 14.53 14.83
N LYS A 471 8.44 14.08 16.09
CA LYS A 471 7.92 12.78 16.54
C LYS A 471 6.44 12.55 16.28
N ASN A 472 5.66 13.63 16.16
CA ASN A 472 4.24 13.58 15.86
C ASN A 472 3.92 13.84 14.39
N ALA A 473 4.95 13.92 13.53
CA ALA A 473 4.79 14.36 12.14
C ALA A 473 3.69 13.61 11.38
N LEU A 474 3.57 12.29 11.58
CA LEU A 474 2.54 11.49 10.92
C LEU A 474 1.12 11.92 11.33
N ILE A 475 0.88 12.05 12.63
CA ILE A 475 -0.41 12.49 13.18
C ILE A 475 -0.69 13.94 12.78
N ASN A 476 0.32 14.80 12.88
CA ASN A 476 0.21 16.22 12.48
C ASN A 476 -0.10 16.36 10.99
N LYS A 477 0.54 15.56 10.14
CA LYS A 477 0.30 15.55 8.68
C LYS A 477 -1.12 15.09 8.32
N ILE A 478 -1.65 14.11 9.04
CA ILE A 478 -3.03 13.68 8.90
C ILE A 478 -3.98 14.79 9.35
N ASN A 479 -3.72 15.42 10.50
CA ASN A 479 -4.56 16.49 11.04
C ASN A 479 -4.61 17.74 10.15
N GLN A 480 -3.57 17.99 9.35
CA GLN A 480 -3.54 19.11 8.38
C GLN A 480 -4.49 18.92 7.19
N ILE A 481 -5.02 17.72 6.98
CA ILE A 481 -6.02 17.48 5.92
C ILE A 481 -7.28 18.27 6.27
N GLN A 482 -7.69 19.15 5.36
CA GLN A 482 -8.94 19.89 5.49
C GLN A 482 -10.13 18.98 5.10
N LEU A 483 -11.20 19.04 5.85
CA LEU A 483 -12.47 18.36 5.56
C LEU A 483 -13.55 19.36 5.18
#